data_9f7a0e59e684c1440bb304f1fa0e6754
#
_entry.id   9f7a0e59e684c1440bb304f1fa0e6754
#
_cell.length_a   1.000
_cell.length_b   1.000
_cell.length_c   1.000
_cell.angle_alpha   90.00
_cell.angle_beta   90.00
_cell.angle_gamma   90.00
#
_symmetry.space_group_name_H-M   'P 1'
#
loop_
_entity.id
_entity.type
_entity.pdbx_description
1 polymer ?
#
loop_
_entity_poly.entity_id
_entity_poly.type
_entity_poly.pdbx_seq_one_letter_code
_entity_poly.pdbx_strand_id
1 'polypeptide(L)'
;KVIITAATNSNAPMDLAAAIARDRGIICMIGVTQMNIDRRPYYERELSFRIARSYGAGRYDSTYEQKGIDYPIGYVRFTEGRNIEEFVRLLAQGRISLADIITHEIPFEKAAEAYEMITKNPNHERYIGVLLKYDENDTKWQSRIENPKEESGFW
;
A
#
# COMPACT_ATOMS: atom_id res chain seq x y z
N LYS A 1 -11.92 -14.76 -10.70
CA LYS A 1 -10.90 -13.68 -10.76
C LYS A 1 -9.62 -14.23 -10.15
N VAL A 2 -8.47 -13.84 -10.69
CA VAL A 2 -7.14 -14.11 -10.14
C VAL A 2 -6.49 -12.78 -9.81
N ILE A 3 -5.86 -12.67 -8.64
CA ILE A 3 -5.16 -11.46 -8.22
C ILE A 3 -3.68 -11.85 -8.01
N ILE A 4 -2.77 -11.12 -8.65
CA ILE A 4 -1.34 -11.32 -8.53
C ILE A 4 -0.80 -10.22 -7.61
N THR A 5 -0.31 -10.61 -6.43
CA THR A 5 0.27 -9.71 -5.43
C THR A 5 1.79 -9.89 -5.28
N ALA A 6 2.37 -10.85 -6.01
CA ALA A 6 3.79 -11.17 -5.92
C ALA A 6 4.68 -10.02 -6.41
N ALA A 7 5.85 -9.88 -5.77
CA ALA A 7 6.94 -9.03 -6.23
C ALA A 7 8.13 -9.93 -6.60
N THR A 8 8.44 -10.05 -7.89
CA THR A 8 9.50 -10.92 -8.40
C THR A 8 9.92 -10.55 -9.82
N ASN A 9 11.14 -10.85 -10.19
CA ASN A 9 11.64 -10.70 -11.57
C ASN A 9 11.29 -11.90 -12.47
N SER A 10 10.42 -12.80 -12.01
CA SER A 10 10.00 -14.00 -12.76
C SER A 10 8.65 -13.78 -13.43
N ASN A 11 8.40 -14.48 -14.53
CA ASN A 11 7.09 -14.55 -15.20
C ASN A 11 6.16 -15.62 -14.60
N ALA A 12 6.67 -16.47 -13.71
CA ALA A 12 5.90 -17.59 -13.16
C ALA A 12 4.53 -17.22 -12.56
N PRO A 13 4.35 -16.06 -11.87
CA PRO A 13 3.03 -15.68 -11.40
C PRO A 13 2.02 -15.39 -12.53
N MET A 14 2.49 -14.86 -13.67
CA MET A 14 1.66 -14.63 -14.85
C MET A 14 1.23 -15.95 -15.50
N ASP A 15 2.18 -16.87 -15.65
CA ASP A 15 1.93 -18.19 -16.23
C ASP A 15 0.95 -18.99 -15.36
N LEU A 16 1.16 -18.98 -14.04
CA LEU A 16 0.26 -19.60 -13.08
C LEU A 16 -1.13 -18.99 -13.13
N ALA A 17 -1.22 -17.66 -13.13
CA ALA A 17 -2.51 -16.96 -13.17
C ALA A 17 -3.30 -17.33 -14.44
N ALA A 18 -2.60 -17.40 -15.58
CA ALA A 18 -3.21 -17.85 -16.82
C ALA A 18 -3.65 -19.32 -16.74
N ALA A 19 -2.87 -20.20 -16.11
CA ALA A 19 -3.19 -21.62 -15.98
C ALA A 19 -4.44 -21.88 -15.13
N ILE A 20 -4.61 -21.15 -14.01
CA ILE A 20 -5.71 -21.37 -13.04
C ILE A 20 -6.96 -20.53 -13.32
N ALA A 21 -6.88 -19.54 -14.21
CA ALA A 21 -8.02 -18.71 -14.53
C ALA A 21 -9.11 -19.51 -15.24
N ARG A 22 -10.38 -19.36 -14.84
CA ARG A 22 -11.51 -19.92 -15.56
C ARG A 22 -11.73 -19.18 -16.88
N ASP A 23 -12.50 -19.76 -17.78
CA ASP A 23 -12.94 -19.12 -19.01
C ASP A 23 -13.59 -17.75 -18.72
N ARG A 24 -13.24 -16.76 -19.55
CA ARG A 24 -13.65 -15.36 -19.39
C ARG A 24 -13.26 -14.76 -18.04
N GLY A 25 -12.21 -15.34 -17.43
CA GLY A 25 -11.66 -14.89 -16.15
C GLY A 25 -10.99 -13.54 -16.28
N ILE A 26 -10.93 -12.81 -15.15
CA ILE A 26 -10.17 -11.57 -15.03
C ILE A 26 -8.93 -11.85 -14.18
N ILE A 27 -7.77 -11.52 -14.71
CA ILE A 27 -6.49 -11.52 -14.01
C ILE A 27 -6.14 -10.06 -13.71
N CYS A 28 -5.89 -9.75 -12.45
CA CYS A 28 -5.53 -8.42 -11.99
C CYS A 28 -4.13 -8.43 -11.38
N MET A 29 -3.21 -7.65 -11.94
CA MET A 29 -1.87 -7.43 -11.42
C MET A 29 -1.89 -6.27 -10.45
N ILE A 30 -1.57 -6.54 -9.18
CA ILE A 30 -1.35 -5.54 -8.12
C ILE A 30 0.15 -5.47 -7.81
N GLY A 31 0.82 -6.62 -7.82
CA GLY A 31 2.25 -6.73 -7.55
C GLY A 31 3.13 -6.28 -8.72
N VAL A 32 4.40 -6.64 -8.66
CA VAL A 32 5.40 -6.32 -9.68
C VAL A 32 6.07 -7.62 -10.13
N THR A 33 5.78 -8.07 -11.34
CA THR A 33 6.38 -9.25 -11.95
C THR A 33 6.81 -8.95 -13.39
N GLN A 34 7.51 -9.88 -14.04
CA GLN A 34 7.57 -9.82 -15.50
C GLN A 34 6.16 -10.01 -16.09
N MET A 35 5.89 -9.35 -17.19
CA MET A 35 4.58 -9.39 -17.87
C MET A 35 4.72 -9.89 -19.32
N ASN A 36 5.41 -11.00 -19.49
CA ASN A 36 5.46 -11.69 -20.78
C ASN A 36 4.18 -12.52 -20.92
N ILE A 37 3.23 -12.04 -21.69
CA ILE A 37 1.93 -12.69 -21.86
C ILE A 37 2.01 -13.65 -23.03
N ASP A 38 1.91 -14.96 -22.76
CA ASP A 38 1.63 -15.94 -23.80
C ASP A 38 0.20 -15.75 -24.30
N ARG A 39 0.05 -15.39 -25.57
CA ARG A 39 -1.25 -15.14 -26.19
C ARG A 39 -2.18 -16.34 -26.12
N ARG A 40 -1.66 -17.57 -26.19
CA ARG A 40 -2.48 -18.78 -26.41
C ARG A 40 -3.51 -19.01 -25.30
N PRO A 41 -3.17 -19.10 -24.01
CA PRO A 41 -4.16 -19.33 -22.95
C PRO A 41 -5.16 -18.18 -22.80
N TYR A 42 -4.75 -16.95 -23.12
CA TYR A 42 -5.65 -15.80 -23.10
C TYR A 42 -6.66 -15.83 -24.24
N TYR A 43 -6.20 -16.23 -25.43
CA TYR A 43 -7.07 -16.36 -26.60
C TYR A 43 -8.07 -17.52 -26.46
N GLU A 44 -7.58 -18.72 -26.07
CA GLU A 44 -8.41 -19.93 -25.98
C GLU A 44 -9.53 -19.78 -24.92
N ARG A 45 -9.30 -19.00 -23.87
CA ARG A 45 -10.26 -18.83 -22.77
C ARG A 45 -10.82 -17.41 -22.62
N GLU A 46 -10.61 -16.55 -23.59
CA GLU A 46 -11.07 -15.14 -23.55
C GLU A 46 -10.73 -14.43 -22.24
N LEU A 47 -9.47 -14.57 -21.74
CA LEU A 47 -9.06 -13.98 -20.48
C LEU A 47 -8.86 -12.48 -20.60
N SER A 48 -9.29 -11.73 -19.59
CA SER A 48 -9.01 -10.31 -19.44
C SER A 48 -7.85 -10.10 -18.51
N PHE A 49 -6.89 -9.24 -18.90
CA PHE A 49 -5.79 -8.80 -18.04
C PHE A 49 -5.91 -7.33 -17.70
N ARG A 50 -5.73 -6.99 -16.45
CA ARG A 50 -5.78 -5.60 -15.94
C ARG A 50 -4.62 -5.36 -14.99
N ILE A 51 -4.06 -4.16 -15.06
CA ILE A 51 -3.08 -3.68 -14.09
C ILE A 51 -3.82 -2.73 -13.15
N ALA A 52 -3.70 -2.97 -11.86
CA ALA A 52 -4.17 -2.05 -10.84
C ALA A 52 -3.12 -0.97 -10.60
N ARG A 53 -3.54 0.28 -10.60
CA ARG A 53 -2.72 1.39 -10.17
C ARG A 53 -2.69 1.42 -8.64
N SER A 54 -1.52 1.73 -8.04
CA SER A 54 -1.42 1.99 -6.60
C SER A 54 -2.44 3.03 -6.17
N TYR A 55 -3.04 2.84 -5.03
CA TYR A 55 -4.06 3.69 -4.42
C TYR A 55 -5.37 3.82 -5.20
N GLY A 56 -5.40 3.55 -6.49
CA GLY A 56 -6.58 3.65 -7.35
C GLY A 56 -6.61 4.91 -8.22
N ALA A 57 -7.81 5.29 -8.65
CA ALA A 57 -8.00 6.48 -9.47
C ALA A 57 -7.69 7.75 -8.65
N GLY A 58 -7.08 8.73 -9.29
CA GLY A 58 -6.55 9.95 -8.67
C GLY A 58 -5.03 9.96 -8.67
N ARG A 59 -4.39 8.80 -8.52
CA ARG A 59 -2.93 8.68 -8.55
C ARG A 59 -2.34 9.19 -9.86
N TYR A 60 -1.34 10.07 -9.76
CA TYR A 60 -0.70 10.78 -10.88
C TYR A 60 -1.61 11.80 -11.60
N ASP A 61 -2.77 12.14 -11.05
CA ASP A 61 -3.59 13.24 -11.52
C ASP A 61 -3.36 14.47 -10.64
N SER A 62 -2.69 15.49 -11.20
CA SER A 62 -2.39 16.71 -10.46
C SER A 62 -3.64 17.49 -10.04
N THR A 63 -4.76 17.32 -10.74
CA THR A 63 -6.03 17.93 -10.37
C THR A 63 -6.58 17.31 -9.10
N TYR A 64 -6.45 16.00 -8.97
CA TYR A 64 -6.85 15.27 -7.78
C TYR A 64 -5.84 15.47 -6.62
N GLU A 65 -4.55 15.12 -6.86
CA GLU A 65 -3.53 15.08 -5.79
C GLU A 65 -3.12 16.47 -5.28
N GLN A 66 -3.03 17.46 -6.17
CA GLN A 66 -2.50 18.79 -5.81
C GLN A 66 -3.59 19.83 -5.59
N LYS A 67 -4.68 19.77 -6.38
CA LYS A 67 -5.78 20.73 -6.28
C LYS A 67 -6.94 20.24 -5.41
N GLY A 68 -6.94 18.99 -4.99
CA GLY A 68 -7.99 18.41 -4.15
C GLY A 68 -9.35 18.27 -4.83
N ILE A 69 -9.39 18.23 -6.17
CA ILE A 69 -10.63 18.09 -6.93
C ILE A 69 -10.89 16.62 -7.18
N ASP A 70 -11.90 16.06 -6.52
CA ASP A 70 -12.27 14.66 -6.65
C ASP A 70 -13.10 14.40 -7.92
N TYR A 71 -13.09 13.14 -8.37
CA TYR A 71 -13.90 12.70 -9.51
C TYR A 71 -15.38 12.59 -9.15
N PRO A 72 -16.30 12.86 -10.10
CA PRO A 72 -17.71 12.60 -9.89
C PRO A 72 -17.95 11.12 -9.57
N ILE A 73 -18.64 10.84 -8.47
CA ILE A 73 -18.83 9.47 -7.95
C ILE A 73 -19.55 8.56 -8.94
N GLY A 74 -20.41 9.11 -9.81
CA GLY A 74 -21.12 8.36 -10.85
C GLY A 74 -20.20 7.81 -11.95
N TYR A 75 -19.02 8.40 -12.12
CA TYR A 75 -18.04 7.99 -13.12
C TYR A 75 -16.88 7.20 -12.52
N VAL A 76 -16.43 7.58 -11.32
CA VAL A 76 -15.32 6.91 -10.63
C VAL A 76 -15.74 6.60 -9.19
N ARG A 77 -16.18 5.37 -8.95
CA ARG A 77 -16.66 4.93 -7.65
C ARG A 77 -15.58 5.00 -6.57
N PHE A 78 -14.39 4.47 -6.87
CA PHE A 78 -13.28 4.34 -5.93
C PHE A 78 -12.08 5.14 -6.41
N THR A 79 -11.84 6.26 -5.74
CA THR A 79 -10.63 7.07 -5.85
C THR A 79 -9.69 6.76 -4.69
N GLU A 80 -8.48 7.33 -4.67
CA GLU A 80 -7.52 7.14 -3.57
C GLU A 80 -8.17 7.42 -2.20
N GLY A 81 -8.77 8.59 -2.03
CA GLY A 81 -9.43 8.96 -0.77
C GLY A 81 -10.57 8.01 -0.41
N ARG A 82 -11.43 7.68 -1.37
CA ARG A 82 -12.57 6.77 -1.13
C ARG A 82 -12.14 5.34 -0.84
N ASN A 83 -11.01 4.89 -1.38
CA ASN A 83 -10.44 3.59 -1.02
C ASN A 83 -10.00 3.56 0.45
N ILE A 84 -9.33 4.61 0.91
CA ILE A 84 -8.91 4.74 2.31
C ILE A 84 -10.14 4.84 3.23
N GLU A 85 -11.09 5.70 2.89
CA GLU A 85 -12.35 5.85 3.63
C GLU A 85 -13.10 4.53 3.79
N GLU A 86 -13.24 3.77 2.70
CA GLU A 86 -13.92 2.48 2.74
C GLU A 86 -13.17 1.46 3.61
N PHE A 87 -11.84 1.44 3.57
CA PHE A 87 -11.05 0.56 4.41
C PHE A 87 -11.24 0.90 5.90
N VAL A 88 -11.14 2.18 6.25
CA VAL A 88 -11.37 2.66 7.63
C VAL A 88 -12.79 2.34 8.10
N ARG A 89 -13.78 2.52 7.21
CA ARG A 89 -15.18 2.17 7.51
C ARG A 89 -15.36 0.68 7.81
N LEU A 90 -14.70 -0.20 7.05
CA LEU A 90 -14.74 -1.64 7.27
C LEU A 90 -14.08 -2.05 8.60
N LEU A 91 -12.99 -1.39 8.98
CA LEU A 91 -12.36 -1.57 10.29
C LEU A 91 -13.30 -1.14 11.41
N ALA A 92 -13.88 0.06 11.31
CA ALA A 92 -14.80 0.59 12.32
C ALA A 92 -16.06 -0.29 12.51
N GLN A 93 -16.49 -0.99 11.46
CA GLN A 93 -17.59 -1.94 11.51
C GLN A 93 -17.19 -3.35 12.00
N GLY A 94 -15.94 -3.58 12.32
CA GLY A 94 -15.42 -4.89 12.70
C GLY A 94 -15.48 -5.95 11.58
N ARG A 95 -15.65 -5.53 10.33
CA ARG A 95 -15.68 -6.44 9.17
C ARG A 95 -14.29 -6.86 8.71
N ILE A 96 -13.29 -6.11 9.08
CA ILE A 96 -11.86 -6.40 8.89
C ILE A 96 -11.20 -6.28 10.26
N SER A 97 -10.30 -7.20 10.59
CA SER A 97 -9.42 -7.11 11.75
C SER A 97 -7.97 -7.04 11.27
N LEU A 98 -7.17 -6.22 11.92
CA LEU A 98 -5.73 -6.13 11.69
C LEU A 98 -4.93 -6.83 12.80
N ALA A 99 -5.59 -7.40 13.81
CA ALA A 99 -4.94 -7.97 14.98
C ALA A 99 -3.88 -9.03 14.62
N ASP A 100 -4.15 -9.86 13.60
CA ASP A 100 -3.25 -10.93 13.20
C ASP A 100 -2.05 -10.45 12.36
N ILE A 101 -2.10 -9.21 11.86
CA ILE A 101 -1.01 -8.64 11.03
C ILE A 101 -0.22 -7.55 11.75
N ILE A 102 -0.72 -7.03 12.87
CA ILE A 102 0.05 -6.14 13.75
C ILE A 102 0.96 -7.01 14.61
N THR A 103 2.24 -7.05 14.25
CA THR A 103 3.23 -7.89 14.91
C THR A 103 4.02 -7.15 15.98
N HIS A 104 4.15 -5.84 15.85
CA HIS A 104 4.93 -5.00 16.76
C HIS A 104 4.21 -3.69 17.06
N GLU A 105 4.18 -3.32 18.32
CA GLU A 105 3.75 -2.01 18.80
C GLU A 105 4.94 -1.39 19.57
N ILE A 106 5.51 -0.33 19.02
CA ILE A 106 6.73 0.27 19.51
C ILE A 106 6.43 1.71 19.94
N PRO A 107 6.84 2.15 21.14
CA PRO A 107 6.71 3.54 21.54
C PRO A 107 7.39 4.48 20.55
N PHE A 108 6.79 5.65 20.31
CA PHE A 108 7.30 6.61 19.32
C PHE A 108 8.73 7.05 19.61
N GLU A 109 9.12 7.14 20.90
CA GLU A 109 10.47 7.49 21.34
C GLU A 109 11.52 6.50 20.82
N LYS A 110 11.09 5.27 20.49
CA LYS A 110 11.92 4.21 19.92
C LYS A 110 11.73 4.04 18.41
N ALA A 111 11.20 5.04 17.74
CA ALA A 111 10.96 4.97 16.29
C ALA A 111 12.25 4.63 15.51
N ALA A 112 13.40 5.16 15.90
CA ALA A 112 14.67 4.85 15.25
C ALA A 112 15.03 3.36 15.33
N GLU A 113 14.75 2.69 16.45
CA GLU A 113 14.96 1.24 16.61
C GLU A 113 14.00 0.46 15.72
N ALA A 114 12.74 0.90 15.60
CA ALA A 114 11.75 0.30 14.71
C ALA A 114 12.19 0.37 13.23
N TYR A 115 12.69 1.52 12.80
CA TYR A 115 13.23 1.69 11.43
C TYR A 115 14.49 0.85 11.22
N GLU A 116 15.36 0.73 12.19
CA GLU A 116 16.54 -0.14 12.10
C GLU A 116 16.13 -1.62 11.96
N MET A 117 15.16 -2.07 12.76
CA MET A 117 14.58 -3.41 12.65
C MET A 117 14.05 -3.68 11.25
N ILE A 118 13.28 -2.74 10.66
CA ILE A 118 12.69 -2.90 9.32
C ILE A 118 13.76 -2.88 8.22
N THR A 119 14.75 -1.99 8.31
CA THR A 119 15.70 -1.75 7.21
C THR A 119 16.89 -2.69 7.24
N LYS A 120 17.44 -3.00 8.40
CA LYS A 120 18.64 -3.83 8.59
C LYS A 120 18.31 -5.23 9.06
N ASN A 121 17.23 -5.37 9.80
CA ASN A 121 16.76 -6.62 10.43
C ASN A 121 17.91 -7.46 11.06
N PRO A 122 18.69 -6.90 11.98
CA PRO A 122 19.90 -7.55 12.48
C PRO A 122 19.61 -8.87 13.21
N ASN A 123 18.41 -8.99 13.78
CA ASN A 123 17.97 -10.16 14.52
C ASN A 123 17.15 -11.15 13.68
N HIS A 124 16.98 -10.90 12.38
CA HIS A 124 16.11 -11.69 11.49
C HIS A 124 14.69 -11.87 12.04
N GLU A 125 14.15 -10.83 12.66
CA GLU A 125 12.80 -10.83 13.21
C GLU A 125 11.76 -10.90 12.08
N ARG A 126 10.69 -11.64 12.33
CA ARG A 126 9.55 -11.67 11.40
C ARG A 126 8.58 -10.57 11.77
N TYR A 127 8.36 -9.62 10.88
CA TYR A 127 7.39 -8.55 11.05
C TYR A 127 6.46 -8.47 9.84
N ILE A 128 5.22 -8.00 10.07
CA ILE A 128 4.24 -7.69 9.03
C ILE A 128 3.79 -6.25 9.23
N GLY A 129 3.07 -5.96 10.31
CA GLY A 129 2.64 -4.62 10.67
C GLY A 129 3.41 -4.13 11.89
N VAL A 130 4.05 -2.97 11.78
CA VAL A 130 4.77 -2.30 12.87
C VAL A 130 4.09 -0.97 13.12
N LEU A 131 3.56 -0.78 14.32
CA LEU A 131 2.90 0.45 14.75
C LEU A 131 3.81 1.25 15.68
N LEU A 132 3.86 2.55 15.48
CA LEU A 132 4.43 3.49 16.45
C LEU A 132 3.29 4.02 17.33
N LYS A 133 3.43 3.82 18.64
CA LYS A 133 2.45 4.29 19.63
C LYS A 133 2.88 5.63 20.18
N TYR A 134 2.01 6.62 20.05
CA TYR A 134 2.17 7.92 20.69
C TYR A 134 1.54 7.88 22.08
N ASP A 135 2.12 8.66 23.02
CA ASP A 135 1.50 8.85 24.32
C ASP A 135 0.24 9.71 24.17
N GLU A 136 -0.92 9.13 24.40
CA GLU A 136 -2.22 9.83 24.33
C GLU A 136 -2.35 10.94 25.38
N ASN A 137 -1.52 10.92 26.43
CA ASN A 137 -1.51 11.92 27.49
C ASN A 137 -0.50 13.04 27.24
N ASP A 138 0.29 12.96 26.17
CA ASP A 138 1.23 14.02 25.84
C ASP A 138 0.50 15.26 25.30
N THR A 139 0.19 16.16 26.22
CA THR A 139 -0.43 17.45 25.92
C THR A 139 0.57 18.54 25.51
N LYS A 140 1.84 18.21 25.42
CA LYS A 140 2.91 19.17 25.05
C LYS A 140 3.01 19.36 23.54
N TRP A 141 1.88 19.45 22.88
CA TRP A 141 1.87 19.73 21.44
C TRP A 141 2.40 21.15 21.19
N GLN A 142 3.45 21.26 20.41
CA GLN A 142 3.98 22.54 19.93
C GLN A 142 3.68 22.66 18.44
N SER A 143 2.96 23.71 18.06
CA SER A 143 2.61 23.99 16.66
C SER A 143 3.83 24.38 15.80
N ARG A 144 4.97 24.67 16.45
CA ARG A 144 6.20 25.09 15.81
C ARG A 144 7.40 24.55 16.58
N ILE A 145 8.27 23.85 15.89
CA ILE A 145 9.59 23.48 16.38
C ILE A 145 10.55 24.56 15.92
N GLU A 146 11.15 25.31 16.86
CA GLU A 146 12.27 26.20 16.54
C GLU A 146 13.55 25.36 16.51
N ASN A 147 14.17 25.29 15.34
CA ASN A 147 15.52 24.74 15.25
C ASN A 147 16.45 25.61 16.10
N PRO A 148 17.27 25.02 16.99
CA PRO A 148 18.34 25.76 17.64
C PRO A 148 19.19 26.37 16.51
N LYS A 149 19.37 27.69 16.55
CA LYS A 149 20.26 28.37 15.62
C LYS A 149 21.63 27.72 15.76
N GLU A 150 22.16 27.16 14.68
CA GLU A 150 23.58 26.85 14.62
C GLU A 150 24.31 28.15 14.97
N GLU A 151 25.07 28.13 16.06
CA GLU A 151 26.00 29.23 16.33
C GLU A 151 26.92 29.31 15.11
N SER A 152 26.70 30.33 14.31
CA SER A 152 27.59 30.63 13.19
C SER A 152 28.97 30.89 13.75
N GLY A 153 29.79 29.86 13.73
CA GLY A 153 31.21 30.01 14.00
C GLY A 153 31.76 31.03 13.00
N PHE A 154 32.13 32.18 13.50
CA PHE A 154 32.83 33.18 12.74
C PHE A 154 34.16 32.63 12.25
N TRP A 155 34.38 32.79 10.95
CA TRP A 155 35.70 32.80 10.35
C TRP A 155 36.26 34.23 10.38
#